data_e35f23407e65e39d174a3eb9d449d50d
#
_entry.id   e35f23407e65e39d174a3eb9d449d50d
#
_cell.length_a   1.000
_cell.length_b   1.000
_cell.length_c   1.000
_cell.angle_alpha   90.00
_cell.angle_beta   90.00
_cell.angle_gamma   90.00
#
_symmetry.space_group_name_H-M   'P 1'
#
loop_
_entity.id
_entity.type
_entity.pdbx_description
1 polymer ?
#
loop_
_entity_poly.entity_id
_entity_poly.type
_entity_poly.pdbx_seq_one_letter_code
_entity_poly.pdbx_strand_id
1 'polypeptide(L)'
;MGGNAATRGERAAWSGPAVMLHFAYGSNMSRAMMRAHAPGAVPLGAATLANYRFVTTADGYASVEPRRVAAVHGVLWRLTPRDRATLNAWENIAAGYYRAEMLPVQHAARRRVALVYIARPRGVGRPRAGYMEIVIAAAREWELPNAYVASLRHWLRPFGAGPRNRREFAWM
;
A
#
# COMPACT_ATOMS: atom_id res chain seq x y z
N MET A 1 -5.52 -62.13 -12.48
CA MET A 1 -6.28 -61.07 -11.75
C MET A 1 -5.27 -60.10 -11.21
N GLY A 2 -5.01 -59.02 -11.95
CA GLY A 2 -4.02 -58.00 -11.63
C GLY A 2 -4.69 -56.77 -11.00
N GLY A 3 -4.36 -56.51 -9.75
CA GLY A 3 -4.77 -55.31 -9.06
C GLY A 3 -3.84 -54.14 -9.41
N ASN A 4 -4.39 -53.13 -10.06
CA ASN A 4 -3.67 -51.90 -10.42
C ASN A 4 -3.69 -50.95 -9.23
N ALA A 5 -2.62 -50.84 -8.47
CA ALA A 5 -2.42 -49.87 -7.45
C ALA A 5 -1.99 -48.54 -8.08
N ALA A 6 -2.94 -47.61 -8.20
CA ALA A 6 -2.66 -46.23 -8.60
C ALA A 6 -1.85 -45.55 -7.52
N THR A 7 -0.59 -45.27 -7.78
CA THR A 7 0.29 -44.43 -6.97
C THR A 7 -0.25 -43.01 -6.94
N ARG A 8 -0.75 -42.60 -5.77
CA ARG A 8 -0.99 -41.19 -5.45
C ARG A 8 0.34 -40.48 -5.46
N GLY A 9 0.54 -39.66 -6.48
CA GLY A 9 1.65 -38.70 -6.51
C GLY A 9 1.54 -37.77 -5.33
N GLU A 10 2.41 -37.93 -4.35
CA GLU A 10 2.68 -36.96 -3.30
C GLU A 10 3.15 -35.67 -3.97
N ARG A 11 2.28 -34.68 -3.99
CA ARG A 11 2.71 -33.31 -4.25
C ARG A 11 3.63 -32.94 -3.11
N ALA A 12 4.94 -32.95 -3.35
CA ALA A 12 5.92 -32.43 -2.44
C ALA A 12 5.48 -31.01 -2.01
N ALA A 13 5.08 -30.88 -0.76
CA ALA A 13 4.77 -29.58 -0.19
C ALA A 13 6.07 -28.78 -0.19
N TRP A 14 6.10 -27.70 -0.94
CA TRP A 14 7.20 -26.75 -0.92
C TRP A 14 7.38 -26.24 0.52
N SER A 15 8.43 -26.73 1.21
CA SER A 15 8.81 -26.33 2.56
C SER A 15 9.82 -25.17 2.57
N GLY A 16 9.82 -24.33 1.55
CA GLY A 16 10.58 -23.08 1.54
C GLY A 16 10.00 -22.08 2.56
N PRO A 17 10.79 -21.10 3.03
CA PRO A 17 10.31 -20.09 3.98
C PRO A 17 9.05 -19.41 3.43
N ALA A 18 8.03 -19.29 4.29
CA ALA A 18 6.74 -18.73 3.91
C ALA A 18 6.92 -17.37 3.20
N VAL A 19 6.56 -17.31 1.92
CA VAL A 19 6.68 -16.10 1.10
C VAL A 19 5.69 -15.06 1.64
N MET A 20 6.20 -13.97 2.22
CA MET A 20 5.40 -12.86 2.67
C MET A 20 5.24 -11.85 1.54
N LEU A 21 4.00 -11.56 1.17
CA LEU A 21 3.68 -10.48 0.25
C LEU A 21 3.40 -9.20 1.04
N HIS A 22 3.87 -8.06 0.53
CA HIS A 22 3.63 -6.72 1.09
C HIS A 22 3.08 -5.81 0.01
N PHE A 23 1.99 -5.12 0.30
CA PHE A 23 1.42 -4.10 -0.57
C PHE A 23 1.81 -2.71 -0.07
N ALA A 24 2.68 -2.06 -0.82
CA ALA A 24 3.12 -0.69 -0.58
C ALA A 24 2.28 0.30 -1.40
N TYR A 25 1.79 1.36 -0.77
CA TYR A 25 0.98 2.42 -1.40
C TYR A 25 1.49 3.83 -1.08
N GLY A 26 2.48 3.95 -0.19
CA GLY A 26 3.17 5.19 0.21
C GLY A 26 4.60 5.24 -0.33
N SER A 27 5.52 5.82 0.44
CA SER A 27 6.95 5.95 0.06
C SER A 27 7.64 4.62 -0.21
N ASN A 28 7.18 3.52 0.40
CA ASN A 28 7.70 2.16 0.16
C ASN A 28 7.35 1.60 -1.24
N MET A 29 6.60 2.33 -2.07
CA MET A 29 6.53 2.04 -3.50
C MET A 29 7.86 2.33 -4.21
N SER A 30 8.63 3.32 -3.73
CA SER A 30 9.92 3.69 -4.30
C SER A 30 10.94 2.56 -4.18
N ARG A 31 11.58 2.20 -5.30
CA ARG A 31 12.65 1.19 -5.32
C ARG A 31 13.83 1.60 -4.45
N ALA A 32 14.15 2.88 -4.40
CA ALA A 32 15.24 3.42 -3.58
C ALA A 32 14.94 3.26 -2.08
N MET A 33 13.73 3.65 -1.65
CA MET A 33 13.29 3.50 -0.27
C MET A 33 13.24 2.03 0.14
N MET A 34 12.70 1.17 -0.73
CA MET A 34 12.60 -0.26 -0.43
C MET A 34 13.98 -0.92 -0.33
N ARG A 35 14.95 -0.56 -1.20
CA ARG A 35 16.33 -1.06 -1.06
C ARG A 35 17.00 -0.64 0.24
N ALA A 36 16.68 0.56 0.73
CA ALA A 36 17.24 1.05 1.99
C ALA A 36 16.68 0.30 3.22
N HIS A 37 15.38 -0.01 3.22
CA HIS A 37 14.69 -0.57 4.40
C HIS A 37 14.50 -2.08 4.34
N ALA A 38 14.45 -2.66 3.15
CA ALA A 38 14.17 -4.07 2.91
C ALA A 38 14.99 -4.57 1.70
N PRO A 39 16.33 -4.68 1.82
CA PRO A 39 17.23 -4.95 0.70
C PRO A 39 17.02 -6.31 0.03
N GLY A 40 16.40 -7.27 0.70
CA GLY A 40 16.02 -8.57 0.17
C GLY A 40 14.64 -8.59 -0.51
N ALA A 41 13.91 -7.48 -0.49
CA ALA A 41 12.58 -7.39 -1.09
C ALA A 41 12.66 -7.45 -2.62
N VAL A 42 11.79 -8.28 -3.21
CA VAL A 42 11.69 -8.43 -4.67
C VAL A 42 10.37 -7.83 -5.14
N PRO A 43 10.39 -6.85 -6.08
CA PRO A 43 9.17 -6.29 -6.63
C PRO A 43 8.45 -7.29 -7.52
N LEU A 44 7.13 -7.36 -7.40
CA LEU A 44 6.26 -8.18 -8.23
C LEU A 44 5.47 -7.34 -9.24
N GLY A 45 5.33 -6.03 -8.99
CA GLY A 45 4.67 -5.09 -9.89
C GLY A 45 3.43 -4.42 -9.28
N ALA A 46 2.69 -3.71 -10.14
CA ALA A 46 1.51 -2.96 -9.75
C ALA A 46 0.40 -3.88 -9.20
N ALA A 47 -0.28 -3.40 -8.15
CA ALA A 47 -1.40 -4.09 -7.53
C ALA A 47 -2.46 -3.08 -7.06
N THR A 48 -3.64 -3.57 -6.70
CA THR A 48 -4.78 -2.74 -6.29
C THR A 48 -5.41 -3.27 -5.02
N LEU A 49 -5.63 -2.38 -4.05
CA LEU A 49 -6.41 -2.63 -2.84
C LEU A 49 -7.81 -2.03 -3.04
N ALA A 50 -8.80 -2.87 -3.24
CA ALA A 50 -10.18 -2.45 -3.45
C ALA A 50 -10.89 -2.07 -2.14
N ASN A 51 -11.89 -1.18 -2.22
CA ASN A 51 -12.69 -0.70 -1.11
C ASN A 51 -11.89 0.08 -0.04
N TYR A 52 -10.79 0.70 -0.44
CA TYR A 52 -10.00 1.62 0.36
C TYR A 52 -9.73 2.90 -0.41
N ARG A 53 -9.53 4.00 0.30
CA ARG A 53 -9.02 5.26 -0.24
C ARG A 53 -7.69 5.63 0.39
N PHE A 54 -6.85 6.30 -0.35
CA PHE A 54 -5.61 6.89 0.12
C PHE A 54 -5.92 8.12 0.99
N VAL A 55 -5.23 8.25 2.11
CA VAL A 55 -5.27 9.43 2.98
C VAL A 55 -3.87 9.76 3.47
N THR A 56 -3.66 10.99 3.94
CA THR A 56 -2.48 11.37 4.73
C THR A 56 -2.90 11.57 6.19
N THR A 57 -2.09 11.04 7.10
CA THR A 57 -2.33 11.15 8.55
C THR A 57 -2.01 12.54 9.07
N ALA A 58 -2.40 12.85 10.31
CA ALA A 58 -1.99 14.08 10.99
C ALA A 58 -0.47 14.24 11.08
N ASP A 59 0.28 13.13 11.12
CA ASP A 59 1.75 13.12 11.09
C ASP A 59 2.33 13.36 9.68
N GLY A 60 1.49 13.46 8.65
CA GLY A 60 1.85 13.79 7.28
C GLY A 60 2.36 12.62 6.42
N TYR A 61 2.10 11.39 6.82
CA TYR A 61 2.45 10.18 6.08
C TYR A 61 1.22 9.47 5.50
N ALA A 62 1.43 8.61 4.49
CA ALA A 62 0.36 7.87 3.84
C ALA A 62 -0.32 6.86 4.76
N SER A 63 -1.62 6.74 4.63
CA SER A 63 -2.43 5.65 5.14
C SER A 63 -3.54 5.30 4.15
N VAL A 64 -4.29 4.26 4.46
CA VAL A 64 -5.51 3.90 3.76
C VAL A 64 -6.64 3.73 4.75
N GLU A 65 -7.85 4.07 4.33
CA GLU A 65 -9.06 3.84 5.12
C GLU A 65 -10.17 3.20 4.29
N PRO A 66 -11.05 2.40 4.89
CA PRO A 66 -12.15 1.77 4.17
C PRO A 66 -13.04 2.80 3.47
N ARG A 67 -13.29 2.57 2.18
CA ARG A 67 -14.19 3.39 1.35
C ARG A 67 -14.78 2.55 0.24
N ARG A 68 -16.06 2.23 0.32
CA ARG A 68 -16.75 1.46 -0.73
C ARG A 68 -16.56 2.13 -2.10
N VAL A 69 -16.43 1.31 -3.13
CA VAL A 69 -16.27 1.72 -4.53
C VAL A 69 -15.02 2.57 -4.80
N ALA A 70 -14.07 2.59 -3.86
CA ALA A 70 -12.76 3.22 -4.06
C ALA A 70 -11.68 2.16 -4.21
N ALA A 71 -10.53 2.54 -4.76
CA ALA A 71 -9.39 1.68 -4.90
C ALA A 71 -8.08 2.46 -4.67
N VAL A 72 -7.14 1.82 -3.99
CA VAL A 72 -5.78 2.30 -3.83
C VAL A 72 -4.88 1.47 -4.72
N HIS A 73 -4.13 2.12 -5.59
CA HIS A 73 -3.12 1.47 -6.41
C HIS A 73 -1.75 1.58 -5.74
N GLY A 74 -0.94 0.55 -5.89
CA GLY A 74 0.37 0.46 -5.26
C GLY A 74 1.21 -0.63 -5.87
N VAL A 75 2.21 -1.08 -5.13
CA VAL A 75 3.20 -2.07 -5.58
C VAL A 75 3.19 -3.27 -4.65
N LEU A 76 3.16 -4.46 -5.24
CA LEU A 76 3.30 -5.70 -4.51
C LEU A 76 4.77 -6.11 -4.46
N TRP A 77 5.24 -6.42 -3.27
CA TRP A 77 6.60 -6.88 -3.00
C TRP A 77 6.57 -8.27 -2.36
N ARG A 78 7.57 -9.07 -2.63
CA ARG A 78 7.89 -10.28 -1.89
C ARG A 78 8.98 -9.96 -0.88
N LEU A 79 8.69 -10.21 0.39
CA LEU A 79 9.61 -9.94 1.51
C LEU A 79 10.26 -11.23 2.01
N THR A 80 11.50 -11.11 2.46
CA THR A 80 12.11 -12.09 3.36
C THR A 80 11.63 -11.85 4.81
N PRO A 81 11.79 -12.81 5.74
CA PRO A 81 11.49 -12.58 7.15
C PRO A 81 12.28 -11.41 7.76
N ARG A 82 13.53 -11.20 7.33
CA ARG A 82 14.37 -10.08 7.75
C ARG A 82 13.81 -8.73 7.27
N ASP A 83 13.41 -8.63 5.99
CA ASP A 83 12.81 -7.43 5.45
C ASP A 83 11.53 -7.04 6.20
N ARG A 84 10.69 -8.03 6.53
CA ARG A 84 9.48 -7.79 7.33
C ARG A 84 9.83 -7.22 8.71
N ALA A 85 10.84 -7.79 9.39
CA ALA A 85 11.25 -7.30 10.71
C ALA A 85 11.73 -5.84 10.63
N THR A 86 12.54 -5.50 9.62
CA THR A 86 13.02 -4.14 9.41
C THR A 86 11.89 -3.17 9.08
N LEU A 87 10.96 -3.56 8.20
CA LEU A 87 9.78 -2.74 7.88
C LEU A 87 8.88 -2.55 9.10
N ASN A 88 8.66 -3.57 9.94
CA ASN A 88 7.91 -3.44 11.18
C ASN A 88 8.53 -2.40 12.12
N ALA A 89 9.86 -2.37 12.22
CA ALA A 89 10.58 -1.37 13.01
C ALA A 89 10.44 0.02 12.38
N TRP A 90 10.60 0.15 11.07
CA TRP A 90 10.44 1.40 10.34
C TRP A 90 9.02 2.00 10.48
N GLU A 91 7.99 1.19 10.37
CA GLU A 91 6.58 1.58 10.52
C GLU A 91 6.18 1.77 11.99
N ASN A 92 7.13 1.64 12.92
CA ASN A 92 6.91 1.79 14.36
C ASN A 92 5.70 0.99 14.87
N ILE A 93 5.59 -0.27 14.45
CA ILE A 93 4.50 -1.17 14.84
C ILE A 93 4.45 -1.33 16.36
N ALA A 94 5.59 -1.52 17.02
CA ALA A 94 5.69 -1.66 18.47
C ALA A 94 5.21 -0.40 19.22
N ALA A 95 5.49 0.79 18.68
CA ALA A 95 5.03 2.06 19.23
C ALA A 95 3.56 2.40 18.85
N GLY A 96 2.93 1.56 18.03
CA GLY A 96 1.52 1.72 17.66
C GLY A 96 1.24 2.87 16.67
N TYR A 97 2.22 3.29 15.87
CA TYR A 97 1.99 4.26 14.79
C TYR A 97 1.20 3.64 13.64
N TYR A 98 1.61 2.43 13.22
CA TYR A 98 0.91 1.64 12.23
C TYR A 98 0.48 0.29 12.84
N ARG A 99 -0.48 -0.35 12.21
CA ARG A 99 -0.84 -1.75 12.41
C ARG A 99 -0.59 -2.52 11.11
N ALA A 100 -0.24 -3.76 11.24
CA ALA A 100 -0.01 -4.68 10.14
C ALA A 100 -1.25 -5.54 9.92
N GLU A 101 -1.86 -5.45 8.74
CA GLU A 101 -3.05 -6.22 8.38
C GLU A 101 -2.80 -7.08 7.14
N MET A 102 -3.38 -8.26 7.12
CA MET A 102 -3.37 -9.13 5.94
C MET A 102 -4.63 -8.88 5.12
N LEU A 103 -4.49 -8.18 4.00
CA LEU A 103 -5.61 -7.79 3.16
C LEU A 103 -5.52 -8.39 1.75
N PRO A 104 -6.68 -8.65 1.11
CA PRO A 104 -6.71 -9.09 -0.26
C PRO A 104 -6.41 -7.94 -1.22
N VAL A 105 -5.42 -8.13 -2.08
CA VAL A 105 -5.06 -7.23 -3.18
C VAL A 105 -5.20 -7.93 -4.51
N GLN A 106 -5.49 -7.20 -5.56
CA GLN A 106 -5.53 -7.69 -6.93
C GLN A 106 -4.17 -7.44 -7.59
N HIS A 107 -3.53 -8.50 -8.08
CA HIS A 107 -2.27 -8.44 -8.83
C HIS A 107 -2.33 -9.39 -10.02
N ALA A 108 -2.04 -8.90 -11.23
CA ALA A 108 -2.00 -9.70 -12.47
C ALA A 108 -3.21 -10.67 -12.58
N ALA A 109 -4.44 -10.15 -12.57
CA ALA A 109 -5.70 -10.90 -12.63
C ALA A 109 -5.93 -11.94 -11.50
N ARG A 110 -5.09 -11.96 -10.46
CA ARG A 110 -5.22 -12.87 -9.31
C ARG A 110 -5.37 -12.11 -8.01
N ARG A 111 -6.25 -12.62 -7.14
CA ARG A 111 -6.36 -12.14 -5.76
C ARG A 111 -5.23 -12.75 -4.93
N ARG A 112 -4.50 -11.91 -4.20
CA ARG A 112 -3.42 -12.28 -3.31
C ARG A 112 -3.69 -11.71 -1.92
N VAL A 113 -3.28 -12.39 -0.87
CA VAL A 113 -3.28 -11.83 0.48
C VAL A 113 -1.92 -11.23 0.76
N ALA A 114 -1.89 -9.96 1.13
CA ALA A 114 -0.66 -9.21 1.35
C ALA A 114 -0.69 -8.44 2.67
N LEU A 115 0.46 -8.28 3.28
CA LEU A 115 0.68 -7.41 4.42
C LEU A 115 0.51 -5.95 3.98
N VAL A 116 -0.36 -5.23 4.68
CA VAL A 116 -0.61 -3.79 4.47
C VAL A 116 -0.38 -3.07 5.81
N TYR A 117 0.47 -2.08 5.83
CA TYR A 117 0.64 -1.22 6.99
C TYR A 117 -0.40 -0.11 6.94
N ILE A 118 -1.19 0.03 7.98
CA ILE A 118 -2.27 1.02 8.08
C ILE A 118 -2.04 1.85 9.34
N ALA A 119 -1.95 3.16 9.19
CA ALA A 119 -1.78 4.04 10.33
C ALA A 119 -2.98 3.93 11.30
N ARG A 120 -2.72 4.03 12.58
CA ARG A 120 -3.79 4.16 13.56
C ARG A 120 -4.49 5.51 13.37
N PRO A 121 -5.82 5.60 13.56
CA PRO A 121 -6.56 6.84 13.37
C PRO A 121 -6.04 7.94 14.28
N ARG A 122 -5.45 8.98 13.69
CA ARG A 122 -5.01 10.22 14.35
C ARG A 122 -5.51 11.45 13.59
N GLY A 123 -6.53 11.25 12.73
CA GLY A 123 -7.05 12.27 11.85
C GLY A 123 -6.29 12.37 10.52
N VAL A 124 -6.89 13.10 9.59
CA VAL A 124 -6.32 13.43 8.28
C VAL A 124 -5.53 14.73 8.41
N GLY A 125 -4.33 14.79 7.85
CA GLY A 125 -3.46 15.95 7.92
C GLY A 125 -2.78 16.29 6.59
N ARG A 126 -1.96 17.33 6.63
CA ARG A 126 -1.14 17.72 5.49
C ARG A 126 0.04 16.78 5.33
N PRO A 127 0.38 16.38 4.10
CA PRO A 127 1.63 15.67 3.86
C PRO A 127 2.84 16.47 4.34
N ARG A 128 3.87 15.79 4.82
CA ARG A 128 5.16 16.42 5.04
C ARG A 128 5.74 16.92 3.72
N ALA A 129 6.53 17.99 3.80
CA ALA A 129 7.22 18.54 2.63
C ALA A 129 8.06 17.45 1.95
N GLY A 130 7.94 17.33 0.64
CA GLY A 130 8.66 16.33 -0.17
C GLY A 130 8.07 14.91 -0.13
N TYR A 131 7.17 14.60 0.78
CA TYR A 131 6.66 13.23 0.92
C TYR A 131 5.80 12.78 -0.26
N MET A 132 4.85 13.62 -0.68
CA MET A 132 3.97 13.27 -1.80
C MET A 132 4.69 13.26 -3.14
N GLU A 133 5.74 14.04 -3.29
CA GLU A 133 6.62 14.01 -4.45
C GLU A 133 7.25 12.63 -4.62
N ILE A 134 7.72 12.02 -3.52
CA ILE A 134 8.26 10.64 -3.52
C ILE A 134 7.17 9.65 -3.91
N VAL A 135 5.98 9.75 -3.31
CA VAL A 135 4.85 8.85 -3.58
C VAL A 135 4.41 8.94 -5.04
N ILE A 136 4.28 10.17 -5.58
CA ILE A 136 3.85 10.41 -6.96
C ILE A 136 4.93 9.96 -7.96
N ALA A 137 6.21 10.21 -7.66
CA ALA A 137 7.31 9.75 -8.50
C ALA A 137 7.31 8.21 -8.59
N ALA A 138 7.19 7.53 -7.45
CA ALA A 138 7.11 6.07 -7.42
C ALA A 138 5.86 5.55 -8.14
N ALA A 139 4.70 6.19 -7.98
CA ALA A 139 3.48 5.79 -8.68
C ALA A 139 3.63 5.88 -10.21
N ARG A 140 4.39 6.86 -10.71
CA ARG A 140 4.73 6.98 -12.14
C ARG A 140 5.75 5.96 -12.58
N GLU A 141 6.80 5.72 -11.79
CA GLU A 141 7.82 4.70 -12.07
C GLU A 141 7.20 3.32 -12.27
N TRP A 142 6.13 3.01 -11.52
CA TRP A 142 5.39 1.76 -11.63
C TRP A 142 4.21 1.81 -12.61
N GLU A 143 4.09 2.89 -13.40
CA GLU A 143 3.03 3.06 -14.40
C GLU A 143 1.62 2.84 -13.84
N LEU A 144 1.40 3.29 -12.59
CA LEU A 144 0.07 3.22 -12.00
C LEU A 144 -0.93 4.07 -12.79
N PRO A 145 -2.24 3.75 -12.77
CA PRO A 145 -3.23 4.44 -13.61
C PRO A 145 -3.15 5.97 -13.52
N ASN A 146 -3.13 6.65 -14.66
CA ASN A 146 -2.97 8.11 -14.72
C ASN A 146 -4.01 8.87 -13.89
N ALA A 147 -5.27 8.38 -13.86
CA ALA A 147 -6.32 8.95 -13.03
C ALA A 147 -5.98 8.86 -11.52
N TYR A 148 -5.38 7.74 -11.10
CA TYR A 148 -4.94 7.57 -9.72
C TYR A 148 -3.76 8.49 -9.38
N VAL A 149 -2.76 8.58 -10.26
CA VAL A 149 -1.63 9.52 -10.10
C VAL A 149 -2.13 10.97 -10.02
N ALA A 150 -3.13 11.33 -10.83
CA ALA A 150 -3.76 12.65 -10.78
C ALA A 150 -4.47 12.89 -9.43
N SER A 151 -5.12 11.87 -8.87
CA SER A 151 -5.76 11.97 -7.55
C SER A 151 -4.76 12.18 -6.41
N LEU A 152 -3.58 11.55 -6.48
CA LEU A 152 -2.51 11.77 -5.50
C LEU A 152 -2.01 13.23 -5.49
N ARG A 153 -2.01 13.92 -6.63
CA ARG A 153 -1.61 15.34 -6.73
C ARG A 153 -2.54 16.27 -5.94
N HIS A 154 -3.77 15.84 -5.63
CA HIS A 154 -4.66 16.63 -4.78
C HIS A 154 -4.02 16.93 -3.42
N TRP A 155 -3.21 16.02 -2.90
CA TRP A 155 -2.52 16.17 -1.62
C TRP A 155 -1.35 17.17 -1.65
N LEU A 156 -0.90 17.61 -2.84
CA LEU A 156 0.09 18.68 -2.99
C LEU A 156 -0.52 20.08 -2.85
N ARG A 157 -1.84 20.21 -2.93
CA ARG A 157 -2.52 21.51 -2.88
C ARG A 157 -2.52 22.04 -1.44
N PRO A 158 -2.40 23.37 -1.23
CA PRO A 158 -2.59 23.95 0.09
C PRO A 158 -3.96 23.55 0.65
N PHE A 159 -4.00 23.06 1.86
CA PHE A 159 -5.25 22.78 2.58
C PHE A 159 -6.00 24.10 2.74
N GLY A 160 -7.21 24.21 2.20
CA GLY A 160 -8.01 25.44 2.25
C GLY A 160 -8.25 26.13 0.91
N ALA A 161 -7.71 25.64 -0.22
CA ALA A 161 -8.04 26.11 -1.56
C ALA A 161 -9.27 25.38 -2.15
N GLY A 162 -10.25 25.02 -1.32
CA GLY A 162 -11.59 24.65 -1.78
C GLY A 162 -12.32 25.88 -2.33
N PRO A 163 -13.29 25.72 -3.28
CA PRO A 163 -14.09 26.84 -3.74
C PRO A 163 -14.72 27.50 -2.52
N ARG A 164 -14.42 28.79 -2.30
CA ARG A 164 -15.14 29.58 -1.33
C ARG A 164 -16.59 29.55 -1.77
N ASN A 165 -17.43 28.92 -0.97
CA ASN A 165 -18.88 28.94 -1.16
C ASN A 165 -19.30 30.39 -1.02
N ARG A 166 -19.50 31.11 -2.16
CA ARG A 166 -20.11 32.44 -2.21
C ARG A 166 -21.61 32.28 -1.93
N ARG A 167 -21.96 31.84 -0.74
CA ARG A 167 -23.30 31.93 -0.21
C ARG A 167 -23.19 32.44 1.22
N GLU A 168 -22.79 33.67 1.36
CA GLU A 168 -23.10 34.45 2.55
C GLU A 168 -23.31 35.90 2.16
N PHE A 169 -24.45 36.41 2.64
CA PHE A 169 -24.95 37.77 2.60
C PHE A 169 -25.73 38.21 1.36
N ALA A 170 -26.97 37.74 1.29
CA ALA A 170 -28.09 38.50 0.82
C ALA A 170 -29.16 38.58 1.92
N TRP A 171 -28.86 39.37 2.96
CA TRP A 171 -29.84 39.94 3.89
C TRP A 171 -29.40 41.35 4.21
N MET A 172 -29.83 42.28 3.36
CA MET A 172 -30.23 43.66 3.68
C MET A 172 -31.04 44.19 2.50
#